data_98cfa484276ecbe1098fcb862d696c88
#
_entry.id   98cfa484276ecbe1098fcb862d696c88
#
_cell.length_a   1.000
_cell.length_b   1.000
_cell.length_c   1.000
_cell.angle_alpha   90.00
_cell.angle_beta   90.00
_cell.angle_gamma   90.00
#
_symmetry.space_group_name_H-M   'P 1'
#
loop_
_entity.id
_entity.type
_entity.pdbx_description
1 polymer ?
#
loop_
_entity_poly.entity_id
_entity_poly.type
_entity_poly.pdbx_seq_one_letter_code
_entity_poly.pdbx_strand_id
1 'polypeptide(L)'
;MEMKELKPALVFEHFAKINSIPRPSKHEEKMIEYLKEFGEQRNLDTKVDETGNVIIRKPATKGYENRPTVILQSHMDMVCDKLVDVDFDFHKDAIQTYIDGEWLRAKGTTLGADDGIGCAIELALLDSNDIEHGPIECVFTRDEETGLTGALGMKGDFMTGKMLINLDSEDEGQIFVSCAGGLTTRAKFSFTRENAHEDYFFIKVAIKGLLGGHSGDDIDKKRANAIKILTRFLFKEQEKTDLRLAQFNSGKMHNAIPRDGSVVFAVPADMKETVRADWNVFATEVEEEFHVTDTTMKFMMESTERCEVMPKETSTKIILALQGIDNGIFAMCQDEALSWMVETSSNVASVTTSENSLEVVASQRSNVMSNLENQCNTIKAVFQLAGAEVKQGDGYPAWKMKADSELTKTAVESYKKLFGKEPVVKGIHAGLECGLFSERYPDLDMISFGPTLRGVHTPDECLLIPTVQMVWDHMLDILKNVK
;
A
#
# COMPACT_ATOMS: atom_id res chain seq x y z
N MET A 1 20.53 26.93 0.65
CA MET A 1 21.29 25.75 0.21
C MET A 1 20.60 25.23 -1.03
N GLU A 2 21.36 24.98 -2.09
CA GLU A 2 20.81 24.39 -3.32
C GLU A 2 20.99 22.87 -3.27
N MET A 3 20.17 22.11 -4.01
CA MET A 3 20.20 20.64 -3.98
C MET A 3 21.61 20.08 -4.28
N LYS A 4 22.37 20.70 -5.18
CA LYS A 4 23.76 20.34 -5.51
C LYS A 4 24.78 20.46 -4.36
N GLU A 5 24.40 21.13 -3.26
CA GLU A 5 25.24 21.31 -2.07
C GLU A 5 24.96 20.23 -1.01
N LEU A 6 23.92 19.39 -1.22
CA LEU A 6 23.55 18.30 -0.35
C LEU A 6 24.53 17.11 -0.45
N LYS A 7 24.46 16.22 0.54
CA LYS A 7 25.28 15.01 0.59
C LYS A 7 24.40 13.74 0.67
N PRO A 8 24.75 12.69 -0.08
CA PRO A 8 25.88 12.56 -1.05
C PRO A 8 25.61 13.39 -2.31
N ALA A 9 26.62 14.17 -2.76
CA ALA A 9 26.42 15.14 -3.85
C ALA A 9 25.93 14.47 -5.14
N LEU A 10 26.53 13.33 -5.50
CA LEU A 10 26.21 12.63 -6.74
C LEU A 10 24.77 12.06 -6.72
N VAL A 11 24.28 11.56 -5.58
CA VAL A 11 22.90 11.10 -5.44
C VAL A 11 21.93 12.26 -5.67
N PHE A 12 22.14 13.40 -5.03
CA PHE A 12 21.24 14.55 -5.22
C PHE A 12 21.34 15.18 -6.61
N GLU A 13 22.50 15.07 -7.28
CA GLU A 13 22.66 15.46 -8.69
C GLU A 13 21.78 14.59 -9.60
N HIS A 14 21.82 13.26 -9.42
CA HIS A 14 20.96 12.34 -10.17
C HIS A 14 19.49 12.51 -9.80
N PHE A 15 19.15 12.74 -8.53
CA PHE A 15 17.77 13.00 -8.12
C PHE A 15 17.21 14.28 -8.76
N ALA A 16 18.02 15.35 -8.84
CA ALA A 16 17.63 16.56 -9.54
C ALA A 16 17.39 16.31 -11.04
N LYS A 17 18.20 15.44 -11.66
CA LYS A 17 18.03 15.05 -13.06
C LYS A 17 16.77 14.23 -13.26
N ILE A 18 16.49 13.24 -12.41
CA ILE A 18 15.27 12.43 -12.43
C ILE A 18 14.04 13.32 -12.31
N ASN A 19 14.02 14.28 -11.36
CA ASN A 19 12.92 15.22 -11.17
C ASN A 19 12.71 16.20 -12.33
N SER A 20 13.67 16.30 -13.26
CA SER A 20 13.50 17.03 -14.51
C SER A 20 12.82 16.21 -15.61
N ILE A 21 12.60 14.91 -15.39
CA ILE A 21 12.04 13.97 -16.38
C ILE A 21 10.62 13.59 -15.95
N PRO A 22 9.59 13.94 -16.73
CA PRO A 22 8.24 13.43 -16.50
C PRO A 22 8.19 11.90 -16.53
N ARG A 23 7.63 11.31 -15.45
CA ARG A 23 7.57 9.84 -15.24
C ARG A 23 6.31 9.36 -14.51
N PRO A 24 5.10 9.86 -14.88
CA PRO A 24 3.87 9.33 -14.30
C PRO A 24 3.76 7.82 -14.56
N SER A 25 3.18 7.07 -13.63
CA SER A 25 2.89 5.65 -13.82
C SER A 25 2.19 5.39 -15.15
N LYS A 26 2.62 4.37 -15.89
CA LYS A 26 2.23 4.02 -17.28
C LYS A 26 2.73 4.97 -18.39
N HIS A 27 3.47 6.00 -18.05
CA HIS A 27 4.01 7.01 -19.00
C HIS A 27 5.50 7.27 -18.74
N GLU A 28 6.28 6.21 -18.48
CA GLU A 28 7.69 6.26 -18.12
C GLU A 28 8.64 6.27 -19.34
N GLU A 29 8.14 6.39 -20.56
CA GLU A 29 8.95 6.28 -21.80
C GLU A 29 10.19 7.19 -21.81
N LYS A 30 10.05 8.42 -21.29
CA LYS A 30 11.18 9.36 -21.18
C LYS A 30 12.24 8.92 -20.17
N MET A 31 11.79 8.30 -19.07
CA MET A 31 12.68 7.78 -18.03
C MET A 31 13.40 6.53 -18.53
N ILE A 32 12.71 5.63 -19.21
CA ILE A 32 13.30 4.44 -19.84
C ILE A 32 14.40 4.83 -20.84
N GLU A 33 14.14 5.80 -21.72
CA GLU A 33 15.13 6.27 -22.68
C GLU A 33 16.34 6.92 -21.98
N TYR A 34 16.09 7.74 -20.94
CA TYR A 34 17.16 8.33 -20.14
C TYR A 34 18.05 7.27 -19.49
N LEU A 35 17.47 6.25 -18.85
CA LEU A 35 18.22 5.17 -18.21
C LEU A 35 19.04 4.37 -19.22
N LYS A 36 18.45 4.08 -20.39
CA LYS A 36 19.13 3.40 -21.46
C LYS A 36 20.33 4.21 -21.98
N GLU A 37 20.13 5.48 -22.33
CA GLU A 37 21.21 6.37 -22.75
C GLU A 37 22.29 6.52 -21.68
N PHE A 38 21.89 6.60 -20.41
CA PHE A 38 22.82 6.71 -19.28
C PHE A 38 23.80 5.53 -19.22
N GLY A 39 23.30 4.30 -19.34
CA GLY A 39 24.14 3.10 -19.33
C GLY A 39 25.01 2.99 -20.59
N GLU A 40 24.45 3.24 -21.77
CA GLU A 40 25.17 3.20 -23.06
C GLU A 40 26.30 4.20 -23.11
N GLN A 41 26.12 5.43 -22.65
CA GLN A 41 27.16 6.48 -22.60
C GLN A 41 28.34 6.11 -21.70
N ARG A 42 28.12 5.22 -20.73
CA ARG A 42 29.14 4.71 -19.79
C ARG A 42 29.72 3.36 -20.21
N ASN A 43 29.32 2.85 -21.38
CA ASN A 43 29.68 1.52 -21.89
C ASN A 43 29.33 0.39 -20.91
N LEU A 44 28.20 0.51 -20.17
CA LEU A 44 27.66 -0.51 -19.31
C LEU A 44 26.68 -1.39 -20.08
N ASP A 45 26.64 -2.71 -19.74
CA ASP A 45 25.65 -3.63 -20.32
C ASP A 45 24.24 -3.21 -19.88
N THR A 46 23.48 -2.71 -20.83
CA THR A 46 22.16 -2.11 -20.60
C THR A 46 21.10 -2.83 -21.43
N LYS A 47 20.02 -3.29 -20.78
CA LYS A 47 18.91 -3.96 -21.44
C LYS A 47 17.58 -3.38 -21.00
N VAL A 48 16.62 -3.36 -21.90
CA VAL A 48 15.21 -3.06 -21.62
C VAL A 48 14.41 -4.31 -21.98
N ASP A 49 13.55 -4.78 -21.06
CA ASP A 49 12.69 -5.91 -21.33
C ASP A 49 11.41 -5.52 -22.11
N GLU A 50 10.59 -6.52 -22.44
CA GLU A 50 9.35 -6.29 -23.21
C GLU A 50 8.31 -5.48 -22.43
N THR A 51 8.42 -5.42 -21.10
CA THR A 51 7.53 -4.67 -20.21
C THR A 51 7.99 -3.22 -20.07
N GLY A 52 9.28 -2.95 -20.32
CA GLY A 52 9.90 -1.64 -20.17
C GLY A 52 10.74 -1.48 -18.91
N ASN A 53 11.00 -2.57 -18.16
CA ASN A 53 11.99 -2.54 -17.08
C ASN A 53 13.39 -2.36 -17.68
N VAL A 54 14.24 -1.61 -16.99
CA VAL A 54 15.63 -1.37 -17.40
C VAL A 54 16.57 -2.06 -16.42
N ILE A 55 17.58 -2.76 -16.94
CA ILE A 55 18.69 -3.30 -16.15
C ILE A 55 20.01 -2.75 -16.69
N ILE A 56 20.85 -2.24 -15.79
CA ILE A 56 22.20 -1.74 -16.11
C ILE A 56 23.20 -2.51 -15.26
N ARG A 57 24.16 -3.19 -15.90
CA ARG A 57 25.15 -4.03 -15.23
C ARG A 57 26.50 -3.35 -15.16
N LYS A 58 27.08 -3.34 -13.98
CA LYS A 58 28.42 -2.82 -13.74
C LYS A 58 29.34 -3.96 -13.29
N PRO A 59 30.51 -4.15 -13.97
CA PRO A 59 31.47 -5.17 -13.55
C PRO A 59 32.06 -4.84 -12.18
N ALA A 60 32.55 -5.86 -11.48
CA ALA A 60 33.21 -5.71 -10.20
C ALA A 60 34.43 -4.78 -10.28
N THR A 61 34.71 -4.08 -9.19
CA THR A 61 35.96 -3.36 -9.03
C THR A 61 37.13 -4.33 -8.79
N LYS A 62 38.33 -3.89 -9.09
CA LYS A 62 39.54 -4.73 -9.00
C LYS A 62 39.69 -5.35 -7.60
N GLY A 63 39.79 -6.68 -7.56
CA GLY A 63 39.91 -7.46 -6.31
C GLY A 63 38.59 -7.97 -5.74
N TYR A 64 37.45 -7.64 -6.38
CA TYR A 64 36.12 -8.04 -5.97
C TYR A 64 35.39 -8.93 -7.01
N GLU A 65 36.13 -9.43 -8.01
CA GLU A 65 35.57 -10.18 -9.14
C GLU A 65 34.91 -11.51 -8.74
N ASN A 66 35.34 -12.08 -7.61
CA ASN A 66 34.80 -13.34 -7.08
C ASN A 66 33.66 -13.16 -6.07
N ARG A 67 33.22 -11.93 -5.83
CA ARG A 67 32.05 -11.66 -4.96
C ARG A 67 30.75 -11.98 -5.68
N PRO A 68 29.68 -12.31 -4.93
CA PRO A 68 28.38 -12.52 -5.53
C PRO A 68 27.87 -11.24 -6.23
N THR A 69 27.09 -11.43 -7.29
CA THR A 69 26.38 -10.32 -7.92
C THR A 69 25.27 -9.85 -7.01
N VAL A 70 25.25 -8.56 -6.71
CA VAL A 70 24.18 -7.90 -5.95
C VAL A 70 23.29 -7.12 -6.90
N ILE A 71 21.99 -7.32 -6.78
CA ILE A 71 20.97 -6.55 -7.48
C ILE A 71 20.57 -5.39 -6.57
N LEU A 72 20.56 -4.17 -7.09
CA LEU A 72 19.85 -3.03 -6.51
C LEU A 72 18.58 -2.83 -7.31
N GLN A 73 17.48 -2.51 -6.65
CA GLN A 73 16.20 -2.35 -7.34
C GLN A 73 15.41 -1.18 -6.77
N SER A 74 14.83 -0.41 -7.68
CA SER A 74 13.93 0.71 -7.43
C SER A 74 12.87 0.81 -8.53
N HIS A 75 11.77 1.52 -8.29
CA HIS A 75 10.81 1.81 -9.37
C HIS A 75 11.02 3.20 -9.97
N MET A 76 10.80 3.31 -11.29
CA MET A 76 11.11 4.54 -12.01
C MET A 76 9.92 5.50 -12.16
N ASP A 77 8.70 5.04 -11.92
CA ASP A 77 7.49 5.86 -11.96
C ASP A 77 7.28 6.67 -10.66
N MET A 78 6.23 7.43 -10.58
CA MET A 78 5.81 8.17 -9.39
C MET A 78 4.31 8.43 -9.39
N VAL A 79 3.70 8.52 -8.21
CA VAL A 79 2.35 9.05 -8.03
C VAL A 79 2.31 10.53 -8.36
N CYS A 80 1.31 10.92 -9.15
CA CYS A 80 1.12 12.28 -9.62
C CYS A 80 -0.06 12.93 -8.89
N ASP A 81 0.21 13.66 -7.81
CA ASP A 81 -0.80 14.47 -7.10
C ASP A 81 -0.32 15.90 -6.90
N LYS A 82 -1.26 16.85 -6.87
CA LYS A 82 -0.97 18.28 -6.69
C LYS A 82 -2.06 19.00 -5.94
N LEU A 83 -1.71 20.11 -5.34
CA LEU A 83 -2.68 21.03 -4.75
C LEU A 83 -3.60 21.60 -5.84
N VAL A 84 -4.86 21.85 -5.46
CA VAL A 84 -5.92 22.28 -6.40
C VAL A 84 -5.56 23.57 -7.14
N ASP A 85 -4.84 24.47 -6.49
CA ASP A 85 -4.49 25.82 -7.01
C ASP A 85 -3.17 25.84 -7.80
N VAL A 86 -2.50 24.67 -7.95
CA VAL A 86 -1.22 24.57 -8.66
C VAL A 86 -1.46 24.19 -10.11
N ASP A 87 -0.98 25.06 -11.01
CA ASP A 87 -0.95 24.76 -12.45
C ASP A 87 0.33 23.98 -12.75
N PHE A 88 0.20 22.69 -13.00
CA PHE A 88 1.31 21.76 -13.24
C PHE A 88 0.84 20.59 -14.10
N ASP A 89 1.62 20.23 -15.11
CA ASP A 89 1.37 19.07 -16.01
C ASP A 89 2.48 18.03 -15.82
N PHE A 90 2.19 16.96 -15.09
CA PHE A 90 3.13 15.87 -14.83
C PHE A 90 3.68 15.16 -16.07
N HIS A 91 3.07 15.34 -17.24
CA HIS A 91 3.59 14.81 -18.50
C HIS A 91 4.64 15.72 -19.19
N LYS A 92 4.81 16.97 -18.69
CA LYS A 92 5.65 17.98 -19.32
C LYS A 92 6.60 18.70 -18.36
N ASP A 93 6.12 19.03 -17.18
CA ASP A 93 6.81 19.92 -16.27
C ASP A 93 7.78 19.16 -15.36
N ALA A 94 8.88 19.83 -15.02
CA ALA A 94 9.86 19.34 -14.06
C ALA A 94 9.40 19.63 -12.61
N ILE A 95 9.56 18.68 -11.71
CA ILE A 95 9.27 18.85 -10.28
C ILE A 95 10.16 19.96 -9.71
N GLN A 96 9.54 20.97 -9.10
CA GLN A 96 10.24 22.09 -8.51
C GLN A 96 10.46 21.85 -7.02
N THR A 97 11.69 21.55 -6.65
CA THR A 97 12.06 21.24 -5.27
C THR A 97 12.52 22.48 -4.49
N TYR A 98 12.39 22.41 -3.16
CA TYR A 98 12.96 23.38 -2.22
C TYR A 98 13.34 22.69 -0.91
N ILE A 99 14.24 23.31 -0.14
CA ILE A 99 14.69 22.80 1.15
C ILE A 99 13.94 23.54 2.26
N ASP A 100 13.36 22.76 3.17
CA ASP A 100 12.64 23.21 4.36
C ASP A 100 13.29 22.60 5.62
N GLY A 101 14.23 23.31 6.21
CA GLY A 101 15.03 22.78 7.30
C GLY A 101 15.90 21.59 6.86
N GLU A 102 15.63 20.40 7.41
CA GLU A 102 16.29 19.15 7.03
C GLU A 102 15.50 18.37 5.97
N TRP A 103 14.38 18.89 5.49
CA TRP A 103 13.51 18.23 4.52
C TRP A 103 13.65 18.81 3.12
N LEU A 104 13.70 17.92 2.13
CA LEU A 104 13.51 18.27 0.72
C LEU A 104 12.03 18.08 0.37
N ARG A 105 11.42 19.07 -0.27
CA ARG A 105 10.00 19.10 -0.65
C ARG A 105 9.80 19.56 -2.08
N ALA A 106 8.60 19.33 -2.63
CA ALA A 106 8.16 19.89 -3.90
C ALA A 106 7.17 21.05 -3.71
N LYS A 107 7.10 21.97 -4.68
CA LYS A 107 6.23 23.16 -4.64
C LYS A 107 4.80 22.80 -5.06
N GLY A 108 4.04 22.24 -4.14
CA GLY A 108 2.62 21.95 -4.34
C GLY A 108 2.30 20.75 -5.23
N THR A 109 3.29 19.89 -5.45
CA THR A 109 3.14 18.59 -6.11
C THR A 109 3.74 17.50 -5.23
N THR A 110 3.50 16.22 -5.54
CA THR A 110 4.33 15.11 -5.07
C THR A 110 5.78 15.38 -5.42
N LEU A 111 6.71 14.94 -4.57
CA LEU A 111 8.16 15.11 -4.73
C LEU A 111 8.75 14.05 -5.68
N GLY A 112 8.15 12.85 -5.68
CA GLY A 112 8.66 11.67 -6.37
C GLY A 112 9.97 11.16 -5.78
N ALA A 113 10.18 11.32 -4.48
CA ALA A 113 11.27 10.67 -3.78
C ALA A 113 11.02 9.17 -3.61
N ASP A 114 9.78 8.78 -3.55
CA ASP A 114 9.25 7.44 -3.73
C ASP A 114 9.12 7.15 -5.24
N ASP A 115 9.89 6.25 -5.88
CA ASP A 115 11.19 5.74 -5.43
C ASP A 115 12.34 6.36 -6.28
N GLY A 116 12.15 7.62 -6.68
CA GLY A 116 13.16 8.37 -7.44
C GLY A 116 14.48 8.55 -6.69
N ILE A 117 14.47 8.48 -5.34
CA ILE A 117 15.71 8.55 -4.57
C ILE A 117 16.47 7.21 -4.63
N GLY A 118 15.79 6.07 -4.66
CA GLY A 118 16.38 4.77 -4.93
C GLY A 118 17.01 4.74 -6.31
N CYS A 119 16.29 5.18 -7.34
CA CYS A 119 16.85 5.36 -8.69
C CYS A 119 18.12 6.24 -8.70
N ALA A 120 18.10 7.33 -7.95
CA ALA A 120 19.26 8.24 -7.88
C ALA A 120 20.48 7.60 -7.17
N ILE A 121 20.25 6.79 -6.15
CA ILE A 121 21.29 6.01 -5.46
C ILE A 121 21.92 5.02 -6.44
N GLU A 122 21.13 4.28 -7.19
CA GLU A 122 21.61 3.34 -8.21
C GLU A 122 22.43 4.03 -9.30
N LEU A 123 21.93 5.17 -9.82
CA LEU A 123 22.65 5.94 -10.84
C LEU A 123 23.97 6.51 -10.31
N ALA A 124 24.00 6.99 -9.07
CA ALA A 124 25.22 7.46 -8.42
C ALA A 124 26.25 6.34 -8.26
N LEU A 125 25.84 5.13 -7.93
CA LEU A 125 26.71 3.97 -7.87
C LEU A 125 27.25 3.56 -9.24
N LEU A 126 26.39 3.56 -10.27
CA LEU A 126 26.80 3.28 -11.64
C LEU A 126 27.81 4.31 -12.19
N ASP A 127 27.69 5.57 -11.79
CA ASP A 127 28.57 6.67 -12.22
C ASP A 127 29.89 6.76 -11.44
N SER A 128 29.96 6.16 -10.25
CA SER A 128 31.15 6.19 -9.40
C SER A 128 32.24 5.24 -9.90
N ASN A 129 33.51 5.65 -9.76
CA ASN A 129 34.67 4.85 -10.18
C ASN A 129 35.64 4.48 -9.04
N ASP A 130 35.34 4.89 -7.82
CA ASP A 130 36.18 4.78 -6.64
C ASP A 130 35.55 3.93 -5.51
N ILE A 131 34.44 3.24 -5.81
CA ILE A 131 33.69 2.39 -4.86
C ILE A 131 34.12 0.93 -5.03
N GLU A 132 34.38 0.25 -3.92
CA GLU A 132 34.73 -1.18 -3.86
C GLU A 132 33.46 -2.03 -3.83
N HIS A 133 33.21 -2.83 -4.87
CA HIS A 133 32.02 -3.69 -4.99
C HIS A 133 32.25 -4.91 -5.90
N GLY A 134 31.51 -5.99 -5.64
CA GLY A 134 31.35 -7.11 -6.58
C GLY A 134 30.59 -6.72 -7.86
N PRO A 135 30.23 -7.66 -8.75
CA PRO A 135 29.38 -7.35 -9.88
C PRO A 135 28.02 -6.81 -9.38
N ILE A 136 27.46 -5.81 -10.09
CA ILE A 136 26.20 -5.15 -9.72
C ILE A 136 25.22 -5.21 -10.90
N GLU A 137 23.96 -5.43 -10.59
CA GLU A 137 22.82 -5.24 -11.46
C GLU A 137 21.92 -4.17 -10.85
N CYS A 138 21.73 -3.02 -11.50
CA CYS A 138 20.76 -1.98 -11.16
C CYS A 138 19.50 -2.22 -11.97
N VAL A 139 18.37 -2.42 -11.32
CA VAL A 139 17.09 -2.78 -11.93
C VAL A 139 16.05 -1.71 -11.62
N PHE A 140 15.57 -1.07 -12.65
CA PHE A 140 14.56 -0.02 -12.60
C PHE A 140 13.25 -0.59 -13.15
N THR A 141 12.25 -0.78 -12.29
CA THR A 141 10.93 -1.27 -12.68
C THR A 141 10.00 -0.14 -13.07
N ARG A 142 8.99 -0.44 -13.89
CA ARG A 142 7.97 0.53 -14.29
C ARG A 142 6.62 0.22 -13.65
N ASP A 143 5.76 1.25 -13.53
CA ASP A 143 4.36 1.15 -13.12
C ASP A 143 4.17 0.31 -11.84
N GLU A 144 4.99 0.59 -10.82
CA GLU A 144 4.83 0.01 -9.48
C GLU A 144 3.53 0.49 -8.87
N GLU A 145 3.33 1.81 -8.83
CA GLU A 145 2.33 2.56 -8.08
C GLU A 145 0.87 2.28 -8.48
N THR A 146 0.64 1.79 -9.70
CA THR A 146 -0.74 1.55 -10.18
C THR A 146 -1.04 0.09 -10.50
N GLY A 147 -0.04 -0.80 -10.45
CA GLY A 147 -0.32 -2.19 -10.80
C GLY A 147 0.86 -3.15 -10.75
N LEU A 148 2.06 -2.74 -10.30
CA LEU A 148 3.26 -3.59 -10.27
C LEU A 148 3.57 -4.23 -11.63
N THR A 149 3.17 -3.57 -12.74
CA THR A 149 3.15 -4.23 -14.06
C THR A 149 4.55 -4.54 -14.57
N GLY A 150 5.56 -3.74 -14.18
CA GLY A 150 6.96 -4.01 -14.46
C GLY A 150 7.41 -5.34 -13.85
N ALA A 151 7.28 -5.48 -12.56
CA ALA A 151 7.66 -6.69 -11.83
C ALA A 151 6.82 -7.91 -12.25
N LEU A 152 5.51 -7.73 -12.50
CA LEU A 152 4.62 -8.79 -13.00
C LEU A 152 5.03 -9.28 -14.39
N GLY A 153 5.48 -8.42 -15.28
CA GLY A 153 5.88 -8.76 -16.63
C GLY A 153 7.33 -9.24 -16.77
N MET A 154 8.15 -9.03 -15.74
CA MET A 154 9.58 -9.40 -15.77
C MET A 154 9.77 -10.90 -15.98
N LYS A 155 10.67 -11.29 -16.88
CA LYS A 155 11.01 -12.70 -17.11
C LYS A 155 12.07 -13.21 -16.13
N GLY A 156 12.05 -14.51 -15.82
CA GLY A 156 12.94 -15.10 -14.83
C GLY A 156 14.44 -15.17 -15.20
N ASP A 157 14.83 -14.66 -16.37
CA ASP A 157 16.21 -14.56 -16.84
C ASP A 157 16.71 -13.10 -16.95
N PHE A 158 15.89 -12.13 -16.53
CA PHE A 158 16.24 -10.70 -16.60
C PHE A 158 17.31 -10.32 -15.58
N MET A 159 17.16 -10.80 -14.33
CA MET A 159 18.15 -10.67 -13.27
C MET A 159 18.97 -11.97 -13.14
N THR A 160 20.26 -11.86 -12.83
CA THR A 160 21.17 -13.00 -12.65
C THR A 160 21.77 -13.08 -11.26
N GLY A 161 21.78 -12.01 -10.50
CA GLY A 161 22.21 -11.95 -9.11
C GLY A 161 21.34 -12.84 -8.21
N LYS A 162 21.89 -13.20 -7.04
CA LYS A 162 21.19 -14.00 -6.02
C LYS A 162 20.96 -13.25 -4.71
N MET A 163 21.37 -12.00 -4.64
CA MET A 163 21.15 -11.08 -3.54
C MET A 163 20.53 -9.80 -4.10
N LEU A 164 19.44 -9.34 -3.49
CA LEU A 164 18.74 -8.15 -3.94
C LEU A 164 18.51 -7.19 -2.77
N ILE A 165 18.87 -5.93 -2.99
CA ILE A 165 18.55 -4.80 -2.13
C ILE A 165 17.51 -3.96 -2.86
N ASN A 166 16.28 -3.98 -2.38
CA ASN A 166 15.23 -3.05 -2.80
C ASN A 166 15.42 -1.74 -2.02
N LEU A 167 15.30 -0.59 -2.70
CA LEU A 167 15.55 0.73 -2.13
C LEU A 167 14.25 1.52 -1.85
N ASP A 168 13.12 0.85 -1.99
CA ASP A 168 11.76 1.37 -1.91
C ASP A 168 11.18 1.25 -0.48
N SER A 169 11.90 1.75 0.51
CA SER A 169 11.46 1.81 1.91
C SER A 169 11.61 3.21 2.48
N GLU A 170 10.72 3.59 3.38
CA GLU A 170 10.47 4.96 3.79
C GLU A 170 10.99 5.33 5.19
N ASP A 171 11.73 4.43 5.85
CA ASP A 171 12.23 4.64 7.21
C ASP A 171 13.70 4.22 7.36
N GLU A 172 14.59 5.19 7.48
CA GLU A 172 16.00 4.92 7.79
C GLU A 172 16.15 4.16 9.13
N GLY A 173 17.06 3.21 9.17
CA GLY A 173 17.28 2.37 10.35
C GLY A 173 16.37 1.16 10.44
N GLN A 174 15.53 0.92 9.46
CA GLN A 174 14.70 -0.27 9.33
C GLN A 174 15.17 -1.11 8.13
N ILE A 175 15.19 -2.43 8.32
CA ILE A 175 15.51 -3.42 7.28
C ILE A 175 14.30 -4.34 7.16
N PHE A 176 13.60 -4.27 6.04
CA PHE A 176 12.49 -5.16 5.75
C PHE A 176 13.02 -6.46 5.17
N VAL A 177 12.47 -7.59 5.64
CA VAL A 177 12.86 -8.95 5.26
C VAL A 177 11.67 -9.81 4.85
N SER A 178 10.48 -9.24 4.87
CA SER A 178 9.25 -9.89 4.41
C SER A 178 8.19 -8.86 4.08
N CYS A 179 7.24 -9.21 3.20
CA CYS A 179 6.04 -8.42 2.94
C CYS A 179 4.81 -9.31 2.82
N ALA A 180 3.62 -8.76 3.09
CA ALA A 180 2.39 -9.48 2.88
C ALA A 180 2.04 -9.55 1.40
N GLY A 181 1.51 -10.69 0.96
CA GLY A 181 0.72 -10.80 -0.24
C GLY A 181 -0.69 -10.24 -0.01
N GLY A 182 -1.36 -9.90 -1.08
CA GLY A 182 -2.71 -9.35 -1.02
C GLY A 182 -3.65 -9.98 -2.04
N LEU A 183 -4.95 -9.94 -1.76
CA LEU A 183 -6.00 -10.32 -2.70
C LEU A 183 -7.27 -9.54 -2.40
N THR A 184 -7.97 -9.14 -3.46
CA THR A 184 -9.25 -8.43 -3.36
C THR A 184 -10.42 -9.37 -3.63
N THR A 185 -11.39 -9.39 -2.70
CA THR A 185 -12.67 -10.10 -2.87
C THR A 185 -13.77 -9.07 -3.14
N ARG A 186 -14.46 -9.21 -4.28
CA ARG A 186 -15.60 -8.39 -4.70
C ARG A 186 -16.86 -9.25 -4.67
N ALA A 187 -17.89 -8.80 -3.95
CA ALA A 187 -19.19 -9.49 -3.87
C ALA A 187 -20.29 -8.57 -4.38
N LYS A 188 -21.06 -9.04 -5.34
CA LYS A 188 -22.17 -8.28 -5.95
C LYS A 188 -23.50 -8.96 -5.66
N PHE A 189 -24.37 -8.23 -4.97
CA PHE A 189 -25.76 -8.58 -4.77
C PHE A 189 -26.61 -7.88 -5.85
N SER A 190 -27.31 -8.65 -6.67
CA SER A 190 -28.26 -8.12 -7.66
C SER A 190 -29.67 -8.27 -7.13
N PHE A 191 -30.51 -7.25 -7.33
CA PHE A 191 -31.88 -7.22 -6.87
C PHE A 191 -32.76 -6.36 -7.78
N THR A 192 -34.08 -6.54 -7.69
CA THR A 192 -35.06 -5.60 -8.22
C THR A 192 -35.64 -4.80 -7.06
N ARG A 193 -35.69 -3.47 -7.21
CA ARG A 193 -36.26 -2.61 -6.17
C ARG A 193 -37.76 -2.74 -6.10
N GLU A 194 -38.30 -2.46 -4.92
CA GLU A 194 -39.73 -2.45 -4.66
C GLU A 194 -40.13 -1.20 -3.87
N ASN A 195 -41.39 -0.80 -3.97
CA ASN A 195 -41.93 0.25 -3.10
C ASN A 195 -42.15 -0.29 -1.69
N ALA A 196 -41.61 0.40 -0.68
CA ALA A 196 -41.96 0.11 0.70
C ALA A 196 -43.46 0.39 0.96
N HIS A 197 -44.05 -0.34 1.92
CA HIS A 197 -45.45 -0.12 2.31
C HIS A 197 -45.69 1.35 2.74
N GLU A 198 -46.91 1.85 2.57
CA GLU A 198 -47.23 3.27 2.79
C GLU A 198 -46.97 3.76 4.21
N ASP A 199 -47.05 2.90 5.19
CA ASP A 199 -46.81 3.16 6.62
C ASP A 199 -45.31 3.09 7.02
N TYR A 200 -44.37 2.93 6.06
CA TYR A 200 -42.95 2.92 6.36
C TYR A 200 -42.39 4.34 6.43
N PHE A 201 -41.49 4.53 7.39
CA PHE A 201 -40.72 5.76 7.61
C PHE A 201 -39.28 5.56 7.16
N PHE A 202 -38.73 6.56 6.47
CA PHE A 202 -37.38 6.50 5.91
C PHE A 202 -36.37 7.26 6.76
N ILE A 203 -35.28 6.61 7.05
CA ILE A 203 -34.21 7.08 7.93
C ILE A 203 -32.89 7.00 7.18
N LYS A 204 -32.08 8.05 7.32
CA LYS A 204 -30.68 8.02 6.93
C LYS A 204 -29.82 8.13 8.17
N VAL A 205 -28.92 7.17 8.37
CA VAL A 205 -27.86 7.20 9.38
C VAL A 205 -26.53 7.37 8.70
N ALA A 206 -25.61 8.09 9.34
CA ALA A 206 -24.26 8.28 8.83
C ALA A 206 -23.25 8.38 9.97
N ILE A 207 -22.02 7.93 9.67
CA ILE A 207 -20.84 8.12 10.51
C ILE A 207 -19.81 8.88 9.70
N LYS A 208 -19.13 9.84 10.34
CA LYS A 208 -18.04 10.64 9.74
C LYS A 208 -16.94 10.89 10.77
N GLY A 209 -15.78 11.29 10.28
CA GLY A 209 -14.68 11.76 11.14
C GLY A 209 -13.90 10.63 11.80
N LEU A 210 -13.99 9.40 11.29
CA LEU A 210 -13.08 8.32 11.67
C LEU A 210 -11.68 8.59 11.13
N LEU A 211 -10.67 8.07 11.81
CA LEU A 211 -9.27 8.28 11.47
C LEU A 211 -8.93 7.60 10.13
N GLY A 212 -9.43 6.38 9.89
CA GLY A 212 -9.11 5.58 8.71
C GLY A 212 -7.65 5.14 8.72
N GLY A 213 -7.07 4.95 7.53
CA GLY A 213 -5.67 4.57 7.35
C GLY A 213 -5.47 3.50 6.30
N HIS A 214 -4.22 3.05 6.12
CA HIS A 214 -3.87 1.99 5.20
C HIS A 214 -4.34 0.62 5.75
N SER A 215 -4.93 -0.22 4.88
CA SER A 215 -5.50 -1.52 5.28
C SER A 215 -4.46 -2.58 5.68
N GLY A 216 -3.18 -2.32 5.45
CA GLY A 216 -2.05 -3.12 5.92
C GLY A 216 -1.43 -2.50 7.18
N ASP A 217 -0.73 -1.38 7.04
CA ASP A 217 0.11 -0.77 8.08
C ASP A 217 -0.65 -0.20 9.28
N ASP A 218 -1.94 0.04 9.12
CA ASP A 218 -2.78 0.57 10.20
C ASP A 218 -3.83 -0.43 10.72
N ILE A 219 -3.84 -1.67 10.20
CA ILE A 219 -4.88 -2.66 10.57
C ILE A 219 -4.75 -3.12 12.04
N ASP A 220 -3.55 -3.06 12.60
CA ASP A 220 -3.25 -3.40 13.99
C ASP A 220 -3.57 -2.26 14.98
N LYS A 221 -3.80 -1.05 14.48
CA LYS A 221 -4.03 0.15 15.30
C LYS A 221 -5.45 0.26 15.85
N LYS A 222 -6.28 -0.77 15.66
CA LYS A 222 -7.67 -0.85 16.15
C LYS A 222 -8.53 0.34 15.77
N ARG A 223 -8.31 0.92 14.58
CA ARG A 223 -9.13 2.01 14.07
C ARG A 223 -10.52 1.53 13.68
N ALA A 224 -11.50 2.39 13.87
CA ALA A 224 -12.90 2.11 13.56
C ALA A 224 -13.11 1.95 12.03
N ASN A 225 -13.93 0.97 11.64
CA ASN A 225 -14.37 0.75 10.26
C ASN A 225 -15.84 1.14 10.13
N ALA A 226 -16.14 2.18 9.36
CA ALA A 226 -17.50 2.73 9.21
C ALA A 226 -18.52 1.69 8.72
N ILE A 227 -18.11 0.77 7.83
CA ILE A 227 -19.00 -0.29 7.30
C ILE A 227 -19.40 -1.23 8.42
N LYS A 228 -18.45 -1.69 9.22
CA LYS A 228 -18.70 -2.64 10.31
C LYS A 228 -19.57 -2.01 11.41
N ILE A 229 -19.34 -0.74 11.73
CA ILE A 229 -20.15 -0.02 12.74
C ILE A 229 -21.60 0.14 12.25
N LEU A 230 -21.79 0.64 11.03
CA LEU A 230 -23.14 0.79 10.46
C LEU A 230 -23.85 -0.57 10.36
N THR A 231 -23.14 -1.61 9.95
CA THR A 231 -23.69 -2.96 9.87
C THR A 231 -24.12 -3.49 11.22
N ARG A 232 -23.33 -3.27 12.30
CA ARG A 232 -23.70 -3.68 13.68
C ARG A 232 -25.03 -3.06 14.11
N PHE A 233 -25.26 -1.79 13.80
CA PHE A 233 -26.54 -1.14 14.08
C PHE A 233 -27.67 -1.80 13.32
N LEU A 234 -27.53 -1.95 12.00
CA LEU A 234 -28.56 -2.55 11.13
C LEU A 234 -28.86 -4.00 11.55
N PHE A 235 -27.84 -4.76 11.95
CA PHE A 235 -28.02 -6.13 12.41
C PHE A 235 -28.89 -6.21 13.67
N LYS A 236 -28.65 -5.33 14.66
CA LYS A 236 -29.48 -5.25 15.87
C LYS A 236 -30.93 -4.81 15.54
N GLU A 237 -31.10 -3.87 14.62
CA GLU A 237 -32.42 -3.34 14.29
C GLU A 237 -33.27 -4.29 13.45
N GLN A 238 -32.70 -5.05 12.50
CA GLN A 238 -33.46 -6.03 11.71
C GLN A 238 -34.03 -7.18 12.54
N GLU A 239 -33.49 -7.43 13.75
CA GLU A 239 -34.05 -8.43 14.69
C GLU A 239 -35.30 -7.91 15.42
N LYS A 240 -35.47 -6.58 15.50
CA LYS A 240 -36.55 -5.92 16.22
C LYS A 240 -37.72 -5.51 15.31
N THR A 241 -37.40 -5.21 14.03
CA THR A 241 -38.38 -4.63 13.11
C THR A 241 -38.17 -5.10 11.67
N ASP A 242 -39.19 -4.90 10.81
CA ASP A 242 -39.07 -5.14 9.37
C ASP A 242 -38.28 -4.01 8.71
N LEU A 243 -36.96 -4.15 8.72
CA LEU A 243 -36.03 -3.19 8.13
C LEU A 243 -35.82 -3.50 6.65
N ARG A 244 -35.89 -2.46 5.81
CA ARG A 244 -35.65 -2.52 4.35
C ARG A 244 -34.54 -1.57 3.96
N LEU A 245 -33.44 -2.09 3.44
CA LEU A 245 -32.35 -1.25 2.91
C LEU A 245 -32.77 -0.53 1.63
N ALA A 246 -32.41 0.73 1.50
CA ALA A 246 -32.50 1.49 0.27
C ALA A 246 -31.12 1.78 -0.32
N GLN A 247 -30.18 2.22 0.53
CA GLN A 247 -28.81 2.53 0.13
C GLN A 247 -27.83 2.19 1.26
N PHE A 248 -26.64 1.74 0.89
CA PHE A 248 -25.50 1.64 1.78
C PHE A 248 -24.25 2.06 1.00
N ASN A 249 -23.61 3.16 1.41
CA ASN A 249 -22.43 3.69 0.75
C ASN A 249 -21.37 4.05 1.79
N SER A 250 -20.18 3.47 1.66
CA SER A 250 -19.03 3.69 2.55
C SER A 250 -17.74 3.24 1.88
N GLY A 251 -16.64 3.94 2.16
CA GLY A 251 -15.33 3.62 1.60
C GLY A 251 -15.22 3.92 0.11
N LYS A 252 -13.99 4.01 -0.40
CA LYS A 252 -13.70 4.29 -1.81
C LYS A 252 -12.54 3.44 -2.35
N MET A 253 -11.49 3.26 -1.56
CA MET A 253 -10.25 2.60 -1.95
C MET A 253 -10.18 1.21 -1.32
N HIS A 254 -9.76 0.21 -2.10
CA HIS A 254 -9.64 -1.17 -1.62
C HIS A 254 -8.58 -1.34 -0.52
N ASN A 255 -7.56 -0.48 -0.52
CA ASN A 255 -6.45 -0.51 0.42
C ASN A 255 -6.59 0.48 1.60
N ALA A 256 -7.78 1.04 1.84
CA ALA A 256 -8.02 1.99 2.93
C ALA A 256 -9.10 1.48 3.89
N ILE A 257 -8.95 1.81 5.18
CA ILE A 257 -9.96 1.61 6.21
C ILE A 257 -11.04 2.70 6.04
N PRO A 258 -12.33 2.34 5.88
CA PRO A 258 -13.40 3.31 5.62
C PRO A 258 -13.58 4.33 6.77
N ARG A 259 -13.44 5.62 6.44
CA ARG A 259 -13.51 6.75 7.40
C ARG A 259 -14.91 7.31 7.61
N ASP A 260 -15.79 7.06 6.67
CA ASP A 260 -17.15 7.57 6.65
C ASP A 260 -18.10 6.58 5.96
N GLY A 261 -19.38 6.73 6.20
CA GLY A 261 -20.40 5.93 5.55
C GLY A 261 -21.80 6.41 5.89
N SER A 262 -22.74 6.02 5.04
CA SER A 262 -24.16 6.28 5.26
C SER A 262 -25.04 5.15 4.77
N VAL A 263 -26.16 4.96 5.46
CA VAL A 263 -27.18 3.99 5.09
C VAL A 263 -28.54 4.68 5.09
N VAL A 264 -29.32 4.42 4.04
CA VAL A 264 -30.76 4.77 3.97
C VAL A 264 -31.54 3.47 4.09
N PHE A 265 -32.48 3.45 5.01
CA PHE A 265 -33.38 2.30 5.23
C PHE A 265 -34.76 2.76 5.64
N ALA A 266 -35.73 1.87 5.51
CA ALA A 266 -37.10 2.08 5.91
C ALA A 266 -37.54 1.07 6.99
N VAL A 267 -38.36 1.52 7.92
CA VAL A 267 -38.97 0.72 8.98
C VAL A 267 -40.45 1.10 9.13
N PRO A 268 -41.32 0.26 9.71
CA PRO A 268 -42.67 0.66 10.07
C PRO A 268 -42.68 1.95 10.90
N ALA A 269 -43.59 2.86 10.63
CA ALA A 269 -43.60 4.22 11.20
C ALA A 269 -43.72 4.24 12.74
N ASP A 270 -44.36 3.23 13.34
CA ASP A 270 -44.47 3.05 14.79
C ASP A 270 -43.11 2.71 15.45
N MET A 271 -42.15 2.21 14.68
CA MET A 271 -40.80 1.92 15.17
C MET A 271 -39.84 3.12 15.12
N LYS A 272 -40.25 4.24 14.52
CA LYS A 272 -39.41 5.43 14.30
C LYS A 272 -38.69 5.90 15.56
N GLU A 273 -39.41 6.11 16.65
CA GLU A 273 -38.84 6.64 17.91
C GLU A 273 -37.98 5.60 18.63
N THR A 274 -38.33 4.31 18.49
CA THR A 274 -37.50 3.21 19.02
C THR A 274 -36.15 3.17 18.31
N VAL A 275 -36.12 3.17 16.98
CA VAL A 275 -34.88 3.18 16.17
C VAL A 275 -34.04 4.42 16.49
N ARG A 276 -34.69 5.59 16.72
CA ARG A 276 -33.98 6.81 17.09
C ARG A 276 -33.31 6.73 18.48
N ALA A 277 -34.01 6.16 19.44
CA ALA A 277 -33.47 5.93 20.78
C ALA A 277 -32.30 4.94 20.74
N ASP A 278 -32.48 3.84 20.02
CA ASP A 278 -31.47 2.80 19.85
C ASP A 278 -30.21 3.33 19.15
N TRP A 279 -30.37 4.22 18.15
CA TRP A 279 -29.24 4.89 17.50
C TRP A 279 -28.41 5.76 18.47
N ASN A 280 -29.07 6.50 19.34
CA ASN A 280 -28.37 7.36 20.31
C ASN A 280 -27.61 6.52 21.34
N VAL A 281 -28.21 5.45 21.84
CA VAL A 281 -27.54 4.52 22.75
C VAL A 281 -26.35 3.85 22.05
N PHE A 282 -26.56 3.35 20.85
CA PHE A 282 -25.52 2.72 20.05
C PHE A 282 -24.35 3.68 19.76
N ALA A 283 -24.63 4.95 19.43
CA ALA A 283 -23.60 5.97 19.21
C ALA A 283 -22.70 6.14 20.44
N THR A 284 -23.30 6.24 21.64
CA THR A 284 -22.55 6.37 22.91
C THR A 284 -21.69 5.13 23.19
N GLU A 285 -22.22 3.92 22.96
CA GLU A 285 -21.45 2.68 23.11
C GLU A 285 -20.23 2.63 22.19
N VAL A 286 -20.38 3.04 20.93
CA VAL A 286 -19.28 3.03 19.95
C VAL A 286 -18.27 4.16 20.22
N GLU A 287 -18.72 5.35 20.62
CA GLU A 287 -17.83 6.43 21.03
C GLU A 287 -16.94 6.03 22.21
N GLU A 288 -17.48 5.28 23.19
CA GLU A 288 -16.72 4.73 24.30
C GLU A 288 -15.74 3.64 23.83
N GLU A 289 -16.15 2.74 22.92
CA GLU A 289 -15.32 1.66 22.38
C GLU A 289 -14.06 2.19 21.65
N PHE A 290 -14.19 3.29 20.92
CA PHE A 290 -13.11 3.87 20.11
C PHE A 290 -12.57 5.20 20.64
N HIS A 291 -12.80 5.54 21.92
CA HIS A 291 -12.43 6.84 22.52
C HIS A 291 -10.92 7.17 22.43
N VAL A 292 -10.04 6.18 22.23
CA VAL A 292 -8.59 6.37 22.10
C VAL A 292 -8.20 6.60 20.65
N THR A 293 -8.81 5.87 19.71
CA THR A 293 -8.36 5.85 18.31
C THR A 293 -9.12 6.83 17.42
N ASP A 294 -10.42 7.00 17.62
CA ASP A 294 -11.30 7.73 16.70
C ASP A 294 -12.05 8.88 17.41
N THR A 295 -11.29 9.78 18.05
CA THR A 295 -11.80 10.85 18.93
C THR A 295 -12.64 11.92 18.21
N THR A 296 -12.65 11.95 16.87
CA THR A 296 -13.41 12.93 16.07
C THR A 296 -14.64 12.36 15.41
N MET A 297 -15.03 11.14 15.82
CA MET A 297 -16.20 10.41 15.32
C MET A 297 -17.49 11.22 15.52
N LYS A 298 -18.37 11.21 14.53
CA LYS A 298 -19.66 11.87 14.54
C LYS A 298 -20.76 10.96 14.01
N PHE A 299 -21.80 10.78 14.81
CA PHE A 299 -23.00 10.03 14.45
C PHE A 299 -24.10 11.01 14.01
N MET A 300 -24.76 10.71 12.92
CA MET A 300 -25.82 11.52 12.34
C MET A 300 -27.02 10.66 12.03
N MET A 301 -28.22 11.15 12.34
CA MET A 301 -29.48 10.55 11.93
C MET A 301 -30.43 11.63 11.46
N GLU A 302 -31.06 11.42 10.31
CA GLU A 302 -32.02 12.33 9.72
C GLU A 302 -33.18 11.56 9.07
N SER A 303 -34.35 12.18 8.99
CA SER A 303 -35.45 11.71 8.16
C SER A 303 -35.10 11.99 6.70
N THR A 304 -35.47 11.10 5.79
CA THR A 304 -35.26 11.30 4.37
C THR A 304 -36.54 11.05 3.57
N GLU A 305 -36.53 11.49 2.32
CA GLU A 305 -37.65 11.25 1.40
C GLU A 305 -37.83 9.76 1.12
N ARG A 306 -39.06 9.37 0.78
CA ARG A 306 -39.37 8.02 0.36
C ARG A 306 -38.68 7.70 -0.95
N CYS A 307 -38.14 6.49 -1.02
CA CYS A 307 -37.53 5.94 -2.22
C CYS A 307 -37.84 4.44 -2.31
N GLU A 308 -37.54 3.83 -3.43
CA GLU A 308 -37.57 2.39 -3.57
C GLU A 308 -36.53 1.70 -2.68
N VAL A 309 -36.89 0.56 -2.14
CA VAL A 309 -36.09 -0.25 -1.23
C VAL A 309 -35.66 -1.57 -1.88
N MET A 310 -34.70 -2.22 -1.29
CA MET A 310 -34.35 -3.61 -1.59
C MET A 310 -35.42 -4.53 -0.95
N PRO A 311 -35.74 -5.67 -1.58
CA PRO A 311 -36.62 -6.67 -0.97
C PRO A 311 -36.12 -7.08 0.43
N LYS A 312 -37.05 -7.45 1.31
CA LYS A 312 -36.73 -7.85 2.68
C LYS A 312 -35.63 -8.92 2.75
N GLU A 313 -35.81 -9.96 1.97
CA GLU A 313 -34.84 -11.08 1.96
C GLU A 313 -33.44 -10.61 1.53
N THR A 314 -33.36 -9.74 0.52
CA THR A 314 -32.09 -9.17 0.07
C THR A 314 -31.47 -8.26 1.14
N SER A 315 -32.27 -7.38 1.77
CA SER A 315 -31.81 -6.52 2.86
C SER A 315 -31.23 -7.35 4.00
N THR A 316 -31.94 -8.39 4.42
CA THR A 316 -31.49 -9.31 5.49
C THR A 316 -30.21 -10.03 5.09
N LYS A 317 -30.12 -10.60 3.90
CA LYS A 317 -28.92 -11.31 3.42
C LYS A 317 -27.69 -10.42 3.37
N ILE A 318 -27.83 -9.19 2.89
CA ILE A 318 -26.73 -8.21 2.85
C ILE A 318 -26.24 -7.88 4.26
N ILE A 319 -27.16 -7.58 5.18
CA ILE A 319 -26.82 -7.26 6.57
C ILE A 319 -26.11 -8.44 7.25
N LEU A 320 -26.66 -9.67 7.10
CA LEU A 320 -26.06 -10.88 7.65
C LEU A 320 -24.67 -11.14 7.09
N ALA A 321 -24.50 -10.98 5.77
CA ALA A 321 -23.20 -11.19 5.13
C ALA A 321 -22.16 -10.16 5.62
N LEU A 322 -22.50 -8.87 5.64
CA LEU A 322 -21.61 -7.82 6.13
C LEU A 322 -21.27 -7.97 7.62
N GLN A 323 -22.21 -8.48 8.43
CA GLN A 323 -21.97 -8.78 9.84
C GLN A 323 -21.04 -9.99 9.98
N GLY A 324 -21.28 -11.05 9.19
CA GLY A 324 -20.60 -12.34 9.30
C GLY A 324 -19.22 -12.39 8.66
N ILE A 325 -18.87 -11.48 7.73
CA ILE A 325 -17.52 -11.45 7.18
C ILE A 325 -16.53 -10.86 8.17
N ASP A 326 -15.34 -11.37 8.09
CA ASP A 326 -14.25 -11.00 8.96
C ASP A 326 -13.67 -9.61 8.61
N ASN A 327 -13.23 -8.87 9.64
CA ASN A 327 -12.52 -7.59 9.49
C ASN A 327 -11.53 -7.40 10.65
N GLY A 328 -10.30 -7.03 10.33
CA GLY A 328 -9.22 -6.88 11.31
C GLY A 328 -8.17 -7.98 11.22
N ILE A 329 -7.50 -8.25 12.32
CA ILE A 329 -6.41 -9.22 12.43
C ILE A 329 -6.98 -10.62 12.71
N PHE A 330 -6.46 -11.62 12.00
CA PHE A 330 -6.77 -13.05 12.20
C PHE A 330 -5.64 -13.84 12.80
N ALA A 331 -4.40 -13.53 12.38
CA ALA A 331 -3.21 -14.19 12.87
C ALA A 331 -2.06 -13.21 13.03
N MET A 332 -1.22 -13.47 14.02
CA MET A 332 0.09 -12.84 14.20
C MET A 332 1.18 -13.79 13.69
N CYS A 333 2.31 -13.25 13.24
CA CYS A 333 3.42 -14.08 12.78
C CYS A 333 3.90 -15.03 13.87
N GLN A 334 4.20 -16.28 13.48
CA GLN A 334 4.66 -17.31 14.40
C GLN A 334 6.18 -17.29 14.61
N ASP A 335 6.94 -16.64 13.71
CA ASP A 335 8.36 -16.45 13.86
C ASP A 335 8.65 -15.54 15.06
N GLU A 336 9.56 -15.97 15.95
CA GLU A 336 9.87 -15.24 17.20
C GLU A 336 10.32 -13.80 16.91
N ALA A 337 11.12 -13.59 15.88
CA ALA A 337 11.63 -12.28 15.50
C ALA A 337 10.54 -11.34 14.97
N LEU A 338 9.43 -11.89 14.44
CA LEU A 338 8.32 -11.15 13.83
C LEU A 338 7.00 -11.35 14.59
N SER A 339 7.01 -11.94 15.79
CA SER A 339 5.78 -12.31 16.53
C SER A 339 4.87 -11.13 16.89
N TRP A 340 5.37 -9.93 16.86
CA TRP A 340 4.62 -8.68 17.03
C TRP A 340 3.91 -8.22 15.75
N MET A 341 4.24 -8.78 14.59
CA MET A 341 3.72 -8.39 13.28
C MET A 341 2.45 -9.18 12.94
N VAL A 342 1.53 -8.53 12.26
CA VAL A 342 0.34 -9.16 11.69
C VAL A 342 0.74 -10.14 10.58
N GLU A 343 0.29 -11.39 10.68
CA GLU A 343 0.42 -12.38 9.62
C GLU A 343 -0.72 -12.26 8.61
N THR A 344 -1.97 -12.36 9.11
CA THR A 344 -3.17 -12.41 8.26
C THR A 344 -4.22 -11.42 8.74
N SER A 345 -4.77 -10.64 7.81
CA SER A 345 -5.83 -9.68 8.07
C SER A 345 -6.84 -9.60 6.93
N SER A 346 -7.98 -8.96 7.23
CA SER A 346 -8.98 -8.56 6.24
C SER A 346 -9.51 -7.17 6.56
N ASN A 347 -9.75 -6.37 5.53
CA ASN A 347 -10.40 -5.07 5.63
C ASN A 347 -11.62 -5.03 4.71
N VAL A 348 -12.80 -4.79 5.28
CA VAL A 348 -14.00 -4.48 4.49
C VAL A 348 -13.87 -3.03 4.03
N ALA A 349 -13.50 -2.85 2.77
CA ALA A 349 -12.96 -1.59 2.25
C ALA A 349 -14.03 -0.67 1.66
N SER A 350 -15.03 -1.22 0.97
CA SER A 350 -16.12 -0.40 0.46
C SER A 350 -17.43 -1.17 0.32
N VAL A 351 -18.52 -0.41 0.43
CA VAL A 351 -19.89 -0.84 0.06
C VAL A 351 -20.48 0.26 -0.81
N THR A 352 -20.95 -0.10 -1.98
CA THR A 352 -21.53 0.85 -2.94
C THR A 352 -22.86 0.33 -3.49
N THR A 353 -23.90 1.10 -3.29
CA THR A 353 -25.23 0.81 -3.87
C THR A 353 -25.38 1.50 -5.22
N SER A 354 -25.75 0.73 -6.22
CA SER A 354 -26.20 1.16 -7.54
C SER A 354 -27.71 0.99 -7.68
N GLU A 355 -28.26 1.24 -8.88
CA GLU A 355 -29.70 1.15 -9.14
C GLU A 355 -30.28 -0.22 -8.75
N ASN A 356 -29.69 -1.31 -9.26
CA ASN A 356 -30.18 -2.68 -9.08
C ASN A 356 -29.10 -3.64 -8.53
N SER A 357 -28.11 -3.10 -7.85
CA SER A 357 -27.06 -3.91 -7.21
C SER A 357 -26.41 -3.20 -6.04
N LEU A 358 -25.82 -4.00 -5.15
CA LEU A 358 -24.90 -3.54 -4.11
C LEU A 358 -23.61 -4.33 -4.24
N GLU A 359 -22.50 -3.64 -4.33
CA GLU A 359 -21.16 -4.23 -4.37
C GLU A 359 -20.43 -4.02 -3.04
N VAL A 360 -19.78 -5.07 -2.56
CA VAL A 360 -18.89 -5.05 -1.40
C VAL A 360 -17.49 -5.41 -1.88
N VAL A 361 -16.51 -4.62 -1.47
CA VAL A 361 -15.09 -4.90 -1.71
C VAL A 361 -14.40 -5.14 -0.36
N ALA A 362 -13.69 -6.25 -0.25
CA ALA A 362 -12.86 -6.57 0.90
C ALA A 362 -11.44 -6.92 0.42
N SER A 363 -10.43 -6.45 1.15
CA SER A 363 -9.02 -6.68 0.86
C SER A 363 -8.43 -7.58 1.95
N GLN A 364 -7.85 -8.71 1.56
CA GLN A 364 -7.19 -9.65 2.44
C GLN A 364 -5.68 -9.58 2.24
N ARG A 365 -4.94 -9.71 3.33
CA ARG A 365 -3.47 -9.72 3.33
C ARG A 365 -2.94 -10.84 4.20
N SER A 366 -1.84 -11.46 3.76
CA SER A 366 -1.07 -12.40 4.59
C SER A 366 0.36 -12.55 4.05
N ASN A 367 1.33 -12.74 4.93
CA ASN A 367 2.68 -13.17 4.54
C ASN A 367 2.78 -14.71 4.39
N VAL A 368 1.67 -15.44 4.61
CA VAL A 368 1.53 -16.89 4.39
C VAL A 368 0.45 -17.12 3.34
N MET A 369 0.83 -17.46 2.10
CA MET A 369 -0.08 -17.54 0.96
C MET A 369 -1.25 -18.52 1.17
N SER A 370 -1.03 -19.66 1.83
CA SER A 370 -2.11 -20.61 2.13
C SER A 370 -3.14 -20.04 3.13
N ASN A 371 -2.72 -19.17 4.07
CA ASN A 371 -3.62 -18.46 4.96
C ASN A 371 -4.36 -17.32 4.25
N LEU A 372 -3.69 -16.62 3.32
CA LEU A 372 -4.34 -15.66 2.45
C LEU A 372 -5.49 -16.32 1.66
N GLU A 373 -5.20 -17.43 1.00
CA GLU A 373 -6.20 -18.18 0.24
C GLU A 373 -7.36 -18.65 1.14
N ASN A 374 -7.05 -19.21 2.31
CA ASN A 374 -8.08 -19.65 3.26
C ASN A 374 -8.97 -18.49 3.71
N GLN A 375 -8.40 -17.33 4.05
CA GLN A 375 -9.15 -16.15 4.46
C GLN A 375 -10.06 -15.63 3.33
N CYS A 376 -9.53 -15.58 2.11
CA CYS A 376 -10.31 -15.21 0.93
C CYS A 376 -11.47 -16.17 0.69
N ASN A 377 -11.23 -17.49 0.83
CA ASN A 377 -12.25 -18.50 0.67
C ASN A 377 -13.32 -18.44 1.77
N THR A 378 -12.95 -18.11 3.01
CA THR A 378 -13.91 -17.89 4.11
C THR A 378 -14.87 -16.74 3.78
N ILE A 379 -14.35 -15.59 3.37
CA ILE A 379 -15.16 -14.43 2.99
C ILE A 379 -16.04 -14.73 1.77
N LYS A 380 -15.47 -15.39 0.75
CA LYS A 380 -16.21 -15.85 -0.42
C LYS A 380 -17.38 -16.76 -0.05
N ALA A 381 -17.16 -17.72 0.85
CA ALA A 381 -18.20 -18.65 1.28
C ALA A 381 -19.39 -17.92 1.95
N VAL A 382 -19.13 -16.94 2.82
CA VAL A 382 -20.18 -16.14 3.48
C VAL A 382 -21.00 -15.36 2.45
N PHE A 383 -20.35 -14.69 1.49
CA PHE A 383 -21.05 -13.95 0.44
C PHE A 383 -21.84 -14.85 -0.49
N GLN A 384 -21.31 -16.02 -0.85
CA GLN A 384 -22.02 -17.00 -1.67
C GLN A 384 -23.25 -17.58 -0.93
N LEU A 385 -23.15 -17.88 0.36
CA LEU A 385 -24.29 -18.30 1.18
C LEU A 385 -25.39 -17.23 1.22
N ALA A 386 -25.02 -15.95 1.19
CA ALA A 386 -25.96 -14.83 1.11
C ALA A 386 -26.49 -14.58 -0.33
N GLY A 387 -26.02 -15.33 -1.32
CA GLY A 387 -26.50 -15.25 -2.71
C GLY A 387 -25.80 -14.20 -3.58
N ALA A 388 -24.62 -13.71 -3.18
CA ALA A 388 -23.83 -12.80 -4.00
C ALA A 388 -23.04 -13.52 -5.10
N GLU A 389 -22.86 -12.87 -6.24
CA GLU A 389 -21.79 -13.21 -7.19
C GLU A 389 -20.45 -12.73 -6.61
N VAL A 390 -19.47 -13.65 -6.51
CA VAL A 390 -18.18 -13.32 -5.91
C VAL A 390 -17.04 -13.49 -6.93
N LYS A 391 -16.22 -12.45 -7.05
CA LYS A 391 -14.98 -12.45 -7.84
C LYS A 391 -13.81 -12.17 -6.90
N GLN A 392 -12.72 -12.91 -7.10
CA GLN A 392 -11.45 -12.71 -6.43
C GLN A 392 -10.40 -12.44 -7.48
N GLY A 393 -9.54 -11.43 -7.24
CA GLY A 393 -8.53 -10.99 -8.19
C GLY A 393 -7.70 -9.84 -7.65
N ASP A 394 -6.93 -9.22 -8.53
CA ASP A 394 -6.04 -8.10 -8.21
C ASP A 394 -5.09 -8.48 -7.04
N GLY A 395 -4.51 -9.70 -7.11
CA GLY A 395 -3.65 -10.25 -6.08
C GLY A 395 -2.17 -10.17 -6.45
N TYR A 396 -1.35 -10.14 -5.42
CA TYR A 396 0.10 -10.22 -5.51
C TYR A 396 0.64 -11.15 -4.41
N PRO A 397 1.77 -11.86 -4.66
CA PRO A 397 2.33 -12.83 -3.72
C PRO A 397 3.01 -12.16 -2.53
N ALA A 398 3.17 -12.92 -1.45
CA ALA A 398 3.95 -12.54 -0.29
C ALA A 398 5.45 -12.78 -0.52
N TRP A 399 6.27 -11.99 0.13
CA TRP A 399 7.68 -12.27 0.33
C TRP A 399 7.91 -12.79 1.75
N LYS A 400 8.35 -14.04 1.86
CA LYS A 400 8.62 -14.68 3.14
C LYS A 400 10.07 -14.45 3.55
N MET A 401 10.29 -14.13 4.83
CA MET A 401 11.62 -14.02 5.42
C MET A 401 12.42 -15.30 5.22
N LYS A 402 13.69 -15.17 4.81
CA LYS A 402 14.66 -16.26 4.72
C LYS A 402 15.43 -16.37 6.04
N ALA A 403 15.24 -17.46 6.78
CA ALA A 403 15.80 -17.62 8.12
C ALA A 403 17.34 -17.49 8.19
N ASP A 404 18.05 -17.97 7.16
CA ASP A 404 19.52 -17.95 7.09
C ASP A 404 20.04 -16.95 6.04
N SER A 405 19.42 -15.75 5.93
CA SER A 405 19.84 -14.71 5.00
C SER A 405 21.22 -14.18 5.36
N GLU A 406 22.19 -14.40 4.47
CA GLU A 406 23.54 -13.80 4.59
C GLU A 406 23.50 -12.30 4.31
N LEU A 407 22.61 -11.86 3.41
CA LEU A 407 22.43 -10.45 3.11
C LEU A 407 21.90 -9.69 4.32
N THR A 408 20.88 -10.23 5.01
CA THR A 408 20.35 -9.64 6.24
C THR A 408 21.41 -9.54 7.33
N LYS A 409 22.19 -10.60 7.56
CA LYS A 409 23.28 -10.60 8.55
C LYS A 409 24.31 -9.52 8.23
N THR A 410 24.76 -9.46 6.97
CA THR A 410 25.72 -8.45 6.51
C THR A 410 25.18 -7.04 6.69
N ALA A 411 23.90 -6.80 6.35
CA ALA A 411 23.28 -5.49 6.49
C ALA A 411 23.16 -5.05 7.96
N VAL A 412 22.78 -5.95 8.87
CA VAL A 412 22.69 -5.66 10.31
C VAL A 412 24.09 -5.35 10.90
N GLU A 413 25.09 -6.15 10.58
CA GLU A 413 26.47 -5.93 11.04
C GLU A 413 27.05 -4.62 10.52
N SER A 414 26.81 -4.32 9.25
CA SER A 414 27.21 -3.06 8.61
C SER A 414 26.58 -1.85 9.31
N TYR A 415 25.27 -1.89 9.54
CA TYR A 415 24.55 -0.80 10.20
C TYR A 415 25.06 -0.54 11.61
N LYS A 416 25.27 -1.61 12.41
CA LYS A 416 25.86 -1.51 13.75
C LYS A 416 27.26 -0.89 13.73
N LYS A 417 28.09 -1.32 12.78
CA LYS A 417 29.47 -0.81 12.61
C LYS A 417 29.49 0.67 12.28
N LEU A 418 28.62 1.13 11.38
CA LEU A 418 28.59 2.51 10.89
C LEU A 418 27.96 3.48 11.90
N PHE A 419 26.84 3.08 12.53
CA PHE A 419 26.01 3.99 13.30
C PHE A 419 25.96 3.71 14.81
N GLY A 420 26.62 2.63 15.27
CA GLY A 420 26.70 2.29 16.70
C GLY A 420 25.37 1.89 17.35
N LYS A 421 24.34 1.61 16.57
CA LYS A 421 22.99 1.18 16.98
C LYS A 421 22.53 -0.01 16.16
N GLU A 422 21.62 -0.82 16.68
CA GLU A 422 20.99 -1.89 15.92
C GLU A 422 19.91 -1.34 14.98
N PRO A 423 19.83 -1.82 13.72
CA PRO A 423 18.67 -1.55 12.89
C PRO A 423 17.47 -2.38 13.35
N VAL A 424 16.27 -1.93 13.03
CA VAL A 424 15.05 -2.71 13.26
C VAL A 424 14.83 -3.64 12.08
N VAL A 425 15.04 -4.94 12.27
CA VAL A 425 14.71 -5.95 11.26
C VAL A 425 13.24 -6.32 11.41
N LYS A 426 12.46 -6.15 10.36
CA LYS A 426 11.01 -6.37 10.40
C LYS A 426 10.42 -6.79 9.05
N GLY A 427 9.18 -7.25 9.07
CA GLY A 427 8.35 -7.35 7.88
C GLY A 427 7.40 -6.16 7.76
N ILE A 428 6.78 -6.01 6.60
CA ILE A 428 5.69 -5.04 6.36
C ILE A 428 4.40 -5.78 6.02
N HIS A 429 3.29 -5.32 6.58
CA HIS A 429 1.97 -5.91 6.26
C HIS A 429 1.30 -5.21 5.06
N ALA A 430 2.13 -4.73 4.14
CA ALA A 430 1.80 -4.18 2.82
C ALA A 430 2.52 -4.97 1.72
N GLY A 431 2.22 -4.70 0.45
CA GLY A 431 2.94 -5.29 -0.67
C GLY A 431 4.24 -4.54 -0.96
N LEU A 432 5.22 -5.26 -1.47
CA LEU A 432 6.42 -4.76 -2.11
C LEU A 432 6.69 -5.58 -3.37
N GLU A 433 7.37 -5.04 -4.36
CA GLU A 433 7.78 -5.78 -5.57
C GLU A 433 8.60 -7.05 -5.22
N CYS A 434 9.26 -7.05 -4.06
CA CYS A 434 9.94 -8.22 -3.49
C CYS A 434 9.04 -9.47 -3.41
N GLY A 435 7.73 -9.30 -3.22
CA GLY A 435 6.77 -10.41 -3.28
C GLY A 435 6.78 -11.09 -4.64
N LEU A 436 6.71 -10.31 -5.73
CA LEU A 436 6.74 -10.81 -7.10
C LEU A 436 8.10 -11.42 -7.47
N PHE A 437 9.18 -10.81 -7.01
CA PHE A 437 10.53 -11.36 -7.21
C PHE A 437 10.71 -12.68 -6.47
N SER A 438 10.17 -12.84 -5.25
CA SER A 438 10.28 -14.08 -4.48
C SER A 438 9.59 -15.27 -5.15
N GLU A 439 8.48 -15.02 -5.86
CA GLU A 439 7.79 -16.05 -6.64
C GLU A 439 8.59 -16.45 -7.88
N ARG A 440 9.18 -15.49 -8.57
CA ARG A 440 9.89 -15.68 -9.84
C ARG A 440 11.33 -16.16 -9.68
N TYR A 441 11.97 -15.73 -8.60
CA TYR A 441 13.36 -16.07 -8.23
C TYR A 441 13.39 -16.65 -6.81
N PRO A 442 12.95 -17.90 -6.60
CA PRO A 442 12.74 -18.48 -5.27
C PRO A 442 14.00 -18.60 -4.42
N ASP A 443 15.18 -18.58 -5.02
CA ASP A 443 16.48 -18.65 -4.32
C ASP A 443 17.04 -17.27 -3.97
N LEU A 444 16.39 -16.19 -4.38
CA LEU A 444 16.87 -14.82 -4.18
C LEU A 444 16.85 -14.45 -2.69
N ASP A 445 17.99 -13.97 -2.20
CA ASP A 445 18.14 -13.44 -0.85
C ASP A 445 17.89 -11.93 -0.91
N MET A 446 16.85 -11.44 -0.22
CA MET A 446 16.38 -10.07 -0.40
C MET A 446 16.27 -9.34 0.93
N ILE A 447 16.56 -8.04 0.89
CA ILE A 447 16.23 -7.05 1.92
C ILE A 447 15.68 -5.80 1.24
N SER A 448 14.91 -5.00 2.00
CA SER A 448 14.52 -3.67 1.56
C SER A 448 14.86 -2.65 2.65
N PHE A 449 15.43 -1.52 2.27
CA PHE A 449 15.66 -0.37 3.13
C PHE A 449 15.78 0.92 2.31
N GLY A 450 15.54 2.07 2.93
CA GLY A 450 15.57 3.35 2.24
C GLY A 450 15.70 4.52 3.21
N PRO A 451 15.80 5.75 2.69
CA PRO A 451 15.83 6.96 3.48
C PRO A 451 14.45 7.29 4.08
N THR A 452 14.41 8.23 5.01
CA THR A 452 13.14 8.62 5.62
C THR A 452 12.33 9.53 4.71
N LEU A 453 11.17 9.04 4.30
CA LEU A 453 10.13 9.76 3.57
C LEU A 453 8.90 9.99 4.47
N ARG A 454 8.14 11.04 4.21
CA ARG A 454 6.84 11.29 4.85
C ARG A 454 5.87 11.89 3.86
N GLY A 455 4.59 11.59 4.04
CA GLY A 455 3.53 12.14 3.20
C GLY A 455 3.59 11.68 1.74
N VAL A 456 4.20 10.52 1.48
CA VAL A 456 4.26 9.92 0.14
C VAL A 456 2.86 9.86 -0.50
N HIS A 457 2.79 9.89 -1.82
CA HIS A 457 1.56 9.93 -2.61
C HIS A 457 0.68 11.18 -2.40
N THR A 458 1.21 12.22 -1.76
CA THR A 458 0.51 13.50 -1.56
C THR A 458 1.42 14.69 -1.87
N PRO A 459 0.86 15.91 -2.05
CA PRO A 459 1.67 17.12 -2.22
C PRO A 459 2.47 17.54 -0.98
N ASP A 460 2.28 16.85 0.16
CA ASP A 460 3.07 17.04 1.38
C ASP A 460 4.30 16.12 1.45
N GLU A 461 4.55 15.34 0.41
CA GLU A 461 5.69 14.43 0.33
C GLU A 461 7.01 15.17 0.60
N CYS A 462 7.83 14.54 1.46
CA CYS A 462 9.14 15.10 1.83
C CYS A 462 10.16 14.01 2.16
N LEU A 463 11.42 14.30 1.86
CA LEU A 463 12.59 13.45 2.08
C LEU A 463 13.48 14.08 3.15
N LEU A 464 13.82 13.31 4.20
CA LEU A 464 14.74 13.74 5.25
C LEU A 464 16.19 13.63 4.75
N ILE A 465 16.78 14.76 4.40
CA ILE A 465 18.08 14.88 3.71
C ILE A 465 19.21 14.07 4.40
N PRO A 466 19.44 14.15 5.73
CA PRO A 466 20.53 13.44 6.37
C PRO A 466 20.47 11.91 6.21
N THR A 467 19.27 11.35 6.07
CA THR A 467 19.09 9.89 5.96
C THR A 467 19.54 9.32 4.62
N VAL A 468 19.60 10.15 3.59
CA VAL A 468 20.14 9.74 2.27
C VAL A 468 21.64 9.39 2.37
N GLN A 469 22.42 10.18 3.12
CA GLN A 469 23.83 9.85 3.37
C GLN A 469 23.96 8.56 4.17
N MET A 470 23.10 8.34 5.16
CA MET A 470 23.14 7.11 5.98
C MET A 470 22.85 5.87 5.13
N VAL A 471 21.83 5.92 4.29
CA VAL A 471 21.47 4.83 3.37
C VAL A 471 22.59 4.58 2.36
N TRP A 472 23.17 5.64 1.80
CA TRP A 472 24.31 5.53 0.89
C TRP A 472 25.51 4.83 1.55
N ASP A 473 25.94 5.26 2.73
CA ASP A 473 27.07 4.68 3.45
C ASP A 473 26.78 3.21 3.84
N HIS A 474 25.55 2.90 4.25
CA HIS A 474 25.12 1.55 4.60
C HIS A 474 25.16 0.63 3.38
N MET A 475 24.60 1.05 2.26
CA MET A 475 24.62 0.29 1.00
C MET A 475 26.06 0.00 0.55
N LEU A 476 26.95 1.01 0.58
CA LEU A 476 28.34 0.84 0.19
C LEU A 476 29.11 -0.16 1.09
N ASP A 477 28.86 -0.10 2.40
CA ASP A 477 29.51 -1.05 3.31
C ASP A 477 28.98 -2.48 3.12
N ILE A 478 27.67 -2.64 2.79
CA ILE A 478 27.11 -3.96 2.41
C ILE A 478 27.79 -4.48 1.14
N LEU A 479 27.82 -3.69 0.06
CA LEU A 479 28.41 -4.09 -1.22
C LEU A 479 29.89 -4.49 -1.12
N LYS A 480 30.62 -3.85 -0.22
CA LYS A 480 32.02 -4.16 0.10
C LYS A 480 32.17 -5.46 0.85
N ASN A 481 31.27 -5.82 1.77
CA ASN A 481 31.43 -6.90 2.74
C ASN A 481 30.67 -8.19 2.40
N VAL A 482 29.66 -8.14 1.54
CA VAL A 482 28.88 -9.32 1.11
C VAL A 482 29.80 -10.39 0.49
N LYS A 483 29.58 -11.69 0.85
CA LYS A 483 30.47 -12.79 0.51
C LYS A 483 29.75 -13.90 -0.27
#